data_8a0ee7ecb5114b6c066b1ccf43b9859c
#
_entry.id   8a0ee7ecb5114b6c066b1ccf43b9859c
#
_cell.length_a   1.000
_cell.length_b   1.000
_cell.length_c   1.000
_cell.angle_alpha   90.00
_cell.angle_beta   90.00
_cell.angle_gamma   90.00
#
_symmetry.space_group_name_H-M   'P 1'
#
loop_
_entity.id
_entity.type
_entity.pdbx_description
1 polymer ?
#
loop_
_entity_poly.entity_id
_entity_poly.type
_entity_poly.pdbx_seq_one_letter_code
_entity_poly.pdbx_strand_id
1 'polypeptide(L)'
;MNLKDLEYVKAVAHFKHFRKAADACYVSQPTLSGQIKKLEQELGVTLFDRSTKQVTLTMQGERLLTQIKLVLEQTQILKELAATSSAPLQGRVKIGIIPTIAPYLLPTLLTSMKEAFADSQFAFVEMQTSTILAALDNGELDIAILADVSELKLYHTVNIYKEDFLVALSTQNKLAQRSKVALDELKTCSLLMLSDGHCFKDQAQRFCFAAGVDVSNEYQGNSLETLLALVAMDDGVTFVPKLAAAERDGIKYLPIFPTQQRSVVLASRKHYPHLAGVELLAKWLSEHPSLRKQLTKAIV
;
A
#
# COMPACT_ATOMS: atom_id res chain seq x y z
N MET A 1 -1.49 -8.31 -34.62
CA MET A 1 -1.45 -8.05 -33.17
C MET A 1 -2.21 -9.15 -32.43
N ASN A 2 -1.63 -9.76 -31.41
CA ASN A 2 -2.29 -10.72 -30.53
C ASN A 2 -1.94 -10.43 -29.06
N LEU A 3 -2.60 -11.09 -28.10
CA LEU A 3 -2.39 -10.84 -26.67
C LEU A 3 -0.97 -11.15 -26.20
N LYS A 4 -0.32 -12.17 -26.77
CA LYS A 4 1.08 -12.49 -26.43
C LYS A 4 2.04 -11.39 -26.84
N ASP A 5 1.78 -10.70 -27.96
CA ASP A 5 2.61 -9.56 -28.37
C ASP A 5 2.55 -8.43 -27.33
N LEU A 6 1.36 -8.19 -26.76
CA LEU A 6 1.15 -7.20 -25.68
C LEU A 6 1.81 -7.63 -24.37
N GLU A 7 1.77 -8.92 -24.03
CA GLU A 7 2.48 -9.48 -22.86
C GLU A 7 4.00 -9.30 -23.00
N TYR A 8 4.55 -9.49 -24.20
CA TYR A 8 5.97 -9.27 -24.46
C TYR A 8 6.38 -7.81 -24.30
N VAL A 9 5.56 -6.87 -24.78
CA VAL A 9 5.79 -5.43 -24.56
C VAL A 9 5.79 -5.10 -23.07
N LYS A 10 4.80 -5.58 -22.32
CA LYS A 10 4.73 -5.41 -20.86
C LYS A 10 5.97 -5.95 -20.16
N ALA A 11 6.42 -7.15 -20.53
CA ALA A 11 7.60 -7.79 -19.96
C ALA A 11 8.89 -6.99 -20.24
N VAL A 12 9.11 -6.53 -21.49
CA VAL A 12 10.30 -5.73 -21.83
C VAL A 12 10.29 -4.39 -21.09
N ALA A 13 9.14 -3.74 -20.98
CA ALA A 13 8.99 -2.50 -20.23
C ALA A 13 9.32 -2.67 -18.73
N HIS A 14 8.95 -3.81 -18.15
CA HIS A 14 9.23 -4.14 -16.75
C HIS A 14 10.72 -4.45 -16.52
N PHE A 15 11.28 -5.40 -17.28
CA PHE A 15 12.66 -5.85 -17.07
C PHE A 15 13.72 -4.92 -17.69
N LYS A 16 13.33 -3.98 -18.55
CA LYS A 16 14.22 -3.08 -19.30
C LYS A 16 15.37 -3.83 -20.00
N HIS A 17 15.12 -5.10 -20.33
CA HIS A 17 16.11 -6.01 -20.91
C HIS A 17 15.43 -7.15 -21.67
N PHE A 18 15.66 -7.25 -23.00
CA PHE A 18 15.00 -8.22 -23.86
C PHE A 18 15.22 -9.68 -23.45
N ARG A 19 16.44 -10.06 -23.04
CA ARG A 19 16.74 -11.43 -22.63
C ARG A 19 15.98 -11.81 -21.36
N LYS A 20 16.02 -10.97 -20.31
CA LYS A 20 15.28 -11.21 -19.06
C LYS A 20 13.77 -11.29 -19.30
N ALA A 21 13.25 -10.44 -20.18
CA ALA A 21 11.83 -10.48 -20.56
C ALA A 21 11.48 -11.77 -21.30
N ALA A 22 12.35 -12.24 -22.20
CA ALA A 22 12.15 -13.49 -22.93
C ALA A 22 12.16 -14.71 -22.00
N ASP A 23 13.12 -14.76 -21.07
CA ASP A 23 13.18 -15.81 -20.05
C ASP A 23 11.90 -15.83 -19.21
N ALA A 24 11.39 -14.67 -18.77
CA ALA A 24 10.14 -14.54 -18.02
C ALA A 24 8.89 -14.94 -18.82
N CYS A 25 8.93 -14.78 -20.14
CA CYS A 25 7.86 -15.19 -21.05
C CYS A 25 8.02 -16.62 -21.61
N TYR A 26 9.03 -17.37 -21.16
CA TYR A 26 9.34 -18.74 -21.62
C TYR A 26 9.54 -18.85 -23.14
N VAL A 27 10.19 -17.87 -23.73
CA VAL A 27 10.52 -17.85 -25.18
C VAL A 27 11.97 -17.46 -25.43
N SER A 28 12.47 -17.71 -26.67
CA SER A 28 13.80 -17.22 -27.03
C SER A 28 13.81 -15.69 -27.22
N GLN A 29 14.93 -15.06 -26.91
CA GLN A 29 15.07 -13.60 -27.09
C GLN A 29 14.88 -13.17 -28.58
N PRO A 30 15.37 -13.91 -29.62
CA PRO A 30 15.04 -13.58 -31.00
C PRO A 30 13.53 -13.63 -31.29
N THR A 31 12.81 -14.61 -30.76
CA THR A 31 11.35 -14.73 -30.91
C THR A 31 10.63 -13.52 -30.32
N LEU A 32 10.93 -13.18 -29.08
CA LEU A 32 10.30 -12.04 -28.41
C LEU A 32 10.61 -10.71 -29.13
N SER A 33 11.89 -10.49 -29.49
CA SER A 33 12.30 -9.28 -30.23
C SER A 33 11.66 -9.17 -31.59
N GLY A 34 11.54 -10.30 -32.31
CA GLY A 34 10.89 -10.38 -33.63
C GLY A 34 9.39 -10.05 -33.56
N GLN A 35 8.69 -10.58 -32.56
CA GLN A 35 7.26 -10.30 -32.37
C GLN A 35 7.01 -8.84 -32.00
N ILE A 36 7.82 -8.25 -31.10
CA ILE A 36 7.72 -6.82 -30.79
C ILE A 36 7.97 -5.96 -32.02
N LYS A 37 9.01 -6.29 -32.83
CA LYS A 37 9.28 -5.56 -34.09
C LYS A 37 8.10 -5.64 -35.07
N LYS A 38 7.46 -6.80 -35.17
CA LYS A 38 6.27 -6.98 -36.02
C LYS A 38 5.09 -6.14 -35.48
N LEU A 39 4.89 -6.10 -34.17
CA LEU A 39 3.88 -5.27 -33.55
C LEU A 39 4.15 -3.77 -33.79
N GLU A 40 5.40 -3.32 -33.65
CA GLU A 40 5.82 -1.94 -33.92
C GLU A 40 5.51 -1.55 -35.39
N GLN A 41 5.78 -2.47 -36.34
CA GLN A 41 5.46 -2.29 -37.76
C GLN A 41 3.95 -2.22 -38.01
N GLU A 42 3.16 -3.08 -37.37
CA GLU A 42 1.70 -3.11 -37.50
C GLU A 42 1.05 -1.83 -36.96
N LEU A 43 1.57 -1.33 -35.83
CA LEU A 43 1.08 -0.09 -35.19
C LEU A 43 1.66 1.20 -35.83
N GLY A 44 2.68 1.08 -36.67
CA GLY A 44 3.36 2.21 -37.29
C GLY A 44 4.17 3.07 -36.33
N VAL A 45 4.59 2.51 -35.16
CA VAL A 45 5.31 3.22 -34.10
C VAL A 45 6.47 2.41 -33.54
N THR A 46 7.48 3.09 -33.04
CA THR A 46 8.57 2.46 -32.26
C THR A 46 8.22 2.54 -30.78
N LEU A 47 8.16 1.39 -30.10
CA LEU A 47 7.84 1.32 -28.69
C LEU A 47 9.07 1.46 -27.80
N PHE A 48 10.22 0.90 -28.24
CA PHE A 48 11.44 0.85 -27.46
C PHE A 48 12.60 1.53 -28.16
N ASP A 49 13.32 2.38 -27.45
CA ASP A 49 14.63 2.86 -27.85
C ASP A 49 15.67 1.79 -27.49
N ARG A 50 16.42 1.36 -28.51
CA ARG A 50 17.46 0.32 -28.41
C ARG A 50 18.87 0.89 -28.58
N SER A 51 19.01 2.22 -28.69
CA SER A 51 20.29 2.91 -28.95
C SER A 51 21.19 3.00 -27.72
N THR A 52 20.63 2.80 -26.52
CA THR A 52 21.32 2.89 -25.23
C THR A 52 21.64 1.52 -24.63
N LYS A 53 22.57 1.46 -23.66
CA LYS A 53 22.88 0.23 -22.91
C LYS A 53 21.67 -0.37 -22.19
N GLN A 54 20.68 0.44 -21.88
CA GLN A 54 19.41 0.00 -21.26
C GLN A 54 18.27 0.25 -22.26
N VAL A 55 17.37 -0.72 -22.35
CA VAL A 55 16.15 -0.58 -23.15
C VAL A 55 15.20 0.37 -22.43
N THR A 56 14.80 1.45 -23.11
CA THR A 56 13.83 2.45 -22.60
C THR A 56 12.63 2.54 -23.53
N LEU A 57 11.50 2.94 -23.00
CA LEU A 57 10.32 3.25 -23.81
C LEU A 57 10.50 4.58 -24.53
N THR A 58 9.98 4.67 -25.75
CA THR A 58 9.77 5.96 -26.41
C THR A 58 8.56 6.69 -25.78
N MET A 59 8.40 7.99 -26.05
CA MET A 59 7.21 8.74 -25.61
C MET A 59 5.90 8.10 -26.10
N GLN A 60 5.88 7.58 -27.34
CA GLN A 60 4.74 6.83 -27.87
C GLN A 60 4.60 5.47 -27.18
N GLY A 61 5.72 4.79 -26.87
CA GLY A 61 5.75 3.54 -26.12
C GLY A 61 5.14 3.68 -24.73
N GLU A 62 5.42 4.75 -24.00
CA GLU A 62 4.82 5.00 -22.68
C GLU A 62 3.29 5.17 -22.76
N ARG A 63 2.80 5.94 -23.72
CA ARG A 63 1.36 6.12 -23.95
C ARG A 63 0.68 4.80 -24.31
N LEU A 64 1.26 4.04 -25.21
CA LEU A 64 0.70 2.75 -25.65
C LEU A 64 0.80 1.69 -24.57
N LEU A 65 1.85 1.69 -23.73
CA LEU A 65 1.98 0.75 -22.62
C LEU A 65 0.80 0.86 -21.66
N THR A 66 0.32 2.08 -21.40
CA THR A 66 -0.86 2.29 -20.55
C THR A 66 -2.10 1.59 -21.14
N GLN A 67 -2.34 1.74 -22.44
CA GLN A 67 -3.47 1.05 -23.11
C GLN A 67 -3.25 -0.46 -23.22
N ILE A 68 -2.03 -0.91 -23.46
CA ILE A 68 -1.68 -2.34 -23.48
C ILE A 68 -2.00 -2.99 -22.12
N LYS A 69 -1.65 -2.35 -21.03
CA LYS A 69 -1.97 -2.84 -19.67
C LYS A 69 -3.47 -2.98 -19.48
N LEU A 70 -4.27 -1.98 -19.90
CA LEU A 70 -5.73 -2.02 -19.83
C LEU A 70 -6.32 -3.18 -20.65
N VAL A 71 -5.83 -3.41 -21.86
CA VAL A 71 -6.30 -4.53 -22.70
C VAL A 71 -5.99 -5.88 -22.05
N LEU A 72 -4.78 -6.07 -21.53
CA LEU A 72 -4.40 -7.29 -20.83
C LEU A 72 -5.23 -7.49 -19.55
N GLU A 73 -5.52 -6.42 -18.82
CA GLU A 73 -6.41 -6.45 -17.66
C GLU A 73 -7.83 -6.89 -18.06
N GLN A 74 -8.42 -6.29 -19.11
CA GLN A 74 -9.76 -6.66 -19.57
C GLN A 74 -9.82 -8.12 -20.02
N THR A 75 -8.76 -8.65 -20.63
CA THR A 75 -8.71 -10.08 -20.98
C THR A 75 -8.60 -10.98 -19.76
N GLN A 76 -7.93 -10.55 -18.72
CA GLN A 76 -7.86 -11.27 -17.44
C GLN A 76 -9.23 -11.27 -16.76
N ILE A 77 -9.91 -10.11 -16.71
CA ILE A 77 -11.29 -9.97 -16.23
C ILE A 77 -12.24 -10.92 -16.97
N LEU A 78 -12.13 -11.00 -18.30
CA LEU A 78 -12.95 -11.89 -19.09
C LEU A 78 -12.74 -13.36 -18.71
N LYS A 79 -11.49 -13.79 -18.48
CA LYS A 79 -11.17 -15.15 -18.02
C LYS A 79 -11.74 -15.42 -16.64
N GLU A 80 -11.62 -14.46 -15.73
CA GLU A 80 -12.14 -14.56 -14.35
C GLU A 80 -13.66 -14.64 -14.33
N LEU A 81 -14.36 -13.80 -15.09
CA LEU A 81 -15.81 -13.86 -15.25
C LEU A 81 -16.28 -15.21 -15.84
N ALA A 82 -15.53 -15.77 -16.78
CA ALA A 82 -15.82 -17.09 -17.36
C ALA A 82 -15.56 -18.24 -16.38
N ALA A 83 -14.58 -18.06 -15.47
CA ALA A 83 -14.26 -19.03 -14.43
C ALA A 83 -15.18 -18.95 -13.20
N THR A 84 -16.13 -18.01 -13.17
CA THR A 84 -16.90 -17.66 -11.98
C THR A 84 -17.74 -18.86 -11.49
N SER A 85 -17.24 -19.49 -10.45
CA SER A 85 -18.06 -20.14 -9.47
C SER A 85 -18.55 -19.06 -8.48
N SER A 86 -19.72 -19.27 -7.90
CA SER A 86 -20.57 -18.28 -7.21
C SER A 86 -20.03 -17.66 -5.91
N ALA A 87 -18.79 -17.87 -5.51
CA ALA A 87 -18.26 -17.33 -4.26
C ALA A 87 -17.46 -16.02 -4.51
N PRO A 88 -17.68 -14.97 -3.69
CA PRO A 88 -17.18 -13.61 -3.94
C PRO A 88 -15.66 -13.45 -3.91
N LEU A 89 -14.92 -14.33 -3.23
CA LEU A 89 -13.45 -14.37 -3.18
C LEU A 89 -13.01 -15.83 -3.23
N GLN A 90 -12.71 -16.36 -4.42
CA GLN A 90 -12.19 -17.71 -4.59
C GLN A 90 -10.77 -17.71 -5.15
N GLY A 91 -10.00 -18.73 -4.79
CA GLY A 91 -8.64 -18.89 -5.27
C GLY A 91 -7.63 -17.93 -4.60
N ARG A 92 -6.58 -17.56 -5.34
CA ARG A 92 -5.50 -16.75 -4.81
C ARG A 92 -5.83 -15.27 -4.90
N VAL A 93 -5.84 -14.59 -3.75
CA VAL A 93 -6.06 -13.14 -3.62
C VAL A 93 -4.80 -12.50 -3.07
N LYS A 94 -4.18 -11.62 -3.84
CA LYS A 94 -2.98 -10.88 -3.44
C LYS A 94 -3.35 -9.54 -2.84
N ILE A 95 -2.99 -9.33 -1.58
CA ILE A 95 -3.34 -8.13 -0.81
C ILE A 95 -2.08 -7.34 -0.49
N GLY A 96 -2.00 -6.11 -0.99
CA GLY A 96 -1.01 -5.13 -0.57
C GLY A 96 -1.41 -4.51 0.77
N ILE A 97 -0.47 -4.31 1.68
CA ILE A 97 -0.75 -3.69 2.97
C ILE A 97 0.39 -2.77 3.37
N ILE A 98 0.07 -1.58 3.90
CA ILE A 98 1.10 -0.62 4.30
C ILE A 98 1.79 -1.01 5.63
N PRO A 99 3.08 -0.63 5.80
CA PRO A 99 3.88 -1.01 6.98
C PRO A 99 3.33 -0.50 8.32
N THR A 100 2.55 0.57 8.31
CA THR A 100 1.91 1.10 9.53
C THR A 100 0.61 0.39 9.91
N ILE A 101 0.23 -0.67 9.18
CA ILE A 101 -0.96 -1.48 9.44
C ILE A 101 -0.60 -2.97 9.55
N ALA A 102 0.23 -3.50 8.65
CA ALA A 102 0.51 -4.93 8.53
C ALA A 102 0.91 -5.60 9.85
N PRO A 103 1.91 -5.11 10.61
CA PRO A 103 2.39 -5.75 11.82
C PRO A 103 1.34 -5.86 12.95
N TYR A 104 0.36 -4.96 12.93
CA TYR A 104 -0.63 -4.84 14.00
C TYR A 104 -1.96 -5.50 13.65
N LEU A 105 -2.32 -5.51 12.37
CA LEU A 105 -3.58 -6.06 11.88
C LEU A 105 -3.49 -7.57 11.61
N LEU A 106 -2.45 -8.01 10.89
CA LEU A 106 -2.36 -9.39 10.43
C LEU A 106 -2.29 -10.42 11.57
N PRO A 107 -1.47 -10.25 12.61
CA PRO A 107 -1.42 -11.21 13.72
C PRO A 107 -2.77 -11.41 14.42
N THR A 108 -3.59 -10.38 14.42
CA THR A 108 -4.90 -10.38 15.08
C THR A 108 -5.98 -11.09 14.25
N LEU A 109 -5.90 -11.02 12.92
CA LEU A 109 -6.99 -11.40 12.04
C LEU A 109 -6.69 -12.62 11.14
N LEU A 110 -5.42 -12.95 10.92
CA LEU A 110 -5.03 -13.90 9.87
C LEU A 110 -5.66 -15.29 10.05
N THR A 111 -5.75 -15.80 11.28
CA THR A 111 -6.33 -17.13 11.54
C THR A 111 -7.83 -17.14 11.25
N SER A 112 -8.57 -16.20 11.85
CA SER A 112 -10.02 -16.09 11.66
C SER A 112 -10.41 -15.72 10.21
N MET A 113 -9.54 -14.96 9.51
CA MET A 113 -9.72 -14.66 8.10
C MET A 113 -9.63 -15.90 7.21
N LYS A 114 -8.66 -16.79 7.49
CA LYS A 114 -8.53 -18.07 6.78
C LYS A 114 -9.72 -19.00 7.03
N GLU A 115 -10.29 -18.98 8.23
CA GLU A 115 -11.48 -19.76 8.57
C GLU A 115 -12.73 -19.19 7.90
N ALA A 116 -12.90 -17.87 7.93
CA ALA A 116 -14.07 -17.19 7.34
C ALA A 116 -14.10 -17.25 5.82
N PHE A 117 -12.94 -17.35 5.16
CA PHE A 117 -12.78 -17.37 3.71
C PHE A 117 -11.99 -18.61 3.27
N ALA A 118 -12.48 -19.80 3.64
CA ALA A 118 -11.77 -21.08 3.44
C ALA A 118 -11.45 -21.38 1.96
N ASP A 119 -12.24 -20.88 1.02
CA ASP A 119 -12.03 -21.04 -0.42
C ASP A 119 -11.01 -20.03 -1.00
N SER A 120 -10.48 -19.13 -0.17
CA SER A 120 -9.53 -18.08 -0.56
C SER A 120 -8.13 -18.38 -0.06
N GLN A 121 -7.12 -18.15 -0.92
CA GLN A 121 -5.71 -18.21 -0.56
C GLN A 121 -5.14 -16.79 -0.52
N PHE A 122 -5.14 -16.17 0.64
CA PHE A 122 -4.60 -14.81 0.80
C PHE A 122 -3.08 -14.79 0.80
N ALA A 123 -2.51 -13.95 -0.08
CA ALA A 123 -1.09 -13.65 -0.12
C ALA A 123 -0.89 -12.17 0.21
N PHE A 124 -0.25 -11.87 1.33
CA PHE A 124 0.01 -10.49 1.77
C PHE A 124 1.40 -10.04 1.33
N VAL A 125 1.48 -8.79 0.86
CA VAL A 125 2.74 -8.14 0.50
C VAL A 125 2.77 -6.77 1.17
N GLU A 126 3.77 -6.54 2.01
CA GLU A 126 3.98 -5.27 2.68
C GLU A 126 4.74 -4.31 1.75
N MET A 127 4.16 -3.15 1.46
CA MET A 127 4.71 -2.15 0.55
C MET A 127 4.27 -0.73 0.96
N GLN A 128 5.01 0.28 0.52
CA GLN A 128 4.59 1.69 0.62
C GLN A 128 3.41 1.99 -0.30
N THR A 129 2.64 3.03 0.03
CA THR A 129 1.40 3.40 -0.67
C THR A 129 1.59 3.56 -2.18
N SER A 130 2.61 4.30 -2.62
CA SER A 130 2.87 4.52 -4.06
C SER A 130 3.16 3.22 -4.81
N THR A 131 3.91 2.30 -4.20
CA THR A 131 4.22 0.98 -4.77
C THR A 131 2.97 0.10 -4.82
N ILE A 132 2.11 0.14 -3.79
CA ILE A 132 0.83 -0.57 -3.77
C ILE A 132 -0.07 -0.09 -4.92
N LEU A 133 -0.21 1.24 -5.10
CA LEU A 133 -1.05 1.79 -6.16
C LEU A 133 -0.55 1.37 -7.56
N ALA A 134 0.76 1.45 -7.79
CA ALA A 134 1.36 0.97 -9.04
C ALA A 134 1.14 -0.54 -9.26
N ALA A 135 1.24 -1.35 -8.20
CA ALA A 135 1.01 -2.79 -8.28
C ALA A 135 -0.47 -3.15 -8.51
N LEU A 136 -1.42 -2.37 -7.96
CA LEU A 136 -2.84 -2.48 -8.30
C LEU A 136 -3.08 -2.17 -9.78
N ASP A 137 -2.54 -1.05 -10.29
CA ASP A 137 -2.68 -0.65 -11.69
C ASP A 137 -2.09 -1.69 -12.67
N ASN A 138 -1.00 -2.34 -12.27
CA ASN A 138 -0.37 -3.39 -13.06
C ASN A 138 -1.07 -4.77 -12.95
N GLY A 139 -2.09 -4.92 -12.08
CA GLY A 139 -2.71 -6.22 -11.80
C GLY A 139 -1.80 -7.20 -11.04
N GLU A 140 -0.75 -6.70 -10.39
CA GLU A 140 0.14 -7.48 -9.55
C GLU A 140 -0.46 -7.74 -8.17
N LEU A 141 -1.33 -6.82 -7.72
CA LEU A 141 -2.18 -6.93 -6.54
C LEU A 141 -3.66 -6.88 -6.93
N ASP A 142 -4.48 -7.56 -6.17
CA ASP A 142 -5.93 -7.60 -6.31
C ASP A 142 -6.60 -6.53 -5.44
N ILE A 143 -6.17 -6.46 -4.19
CA ILE A 143 -6.73 -5.61 -3.13
C ILE A 143 -5.58 -4.94 -2.38
N ALA A 144 -5.86 -3.79 -1.80
CA ALA A 144 -4.94 -3.11 -0.89
C ALA A 144 -5.63 -2.73 0.42
N ILE A 145 -4.88 -2.78 1.54
CA ILE A 145 -5.27 -2.24 2.85
C ILE A 145 -4.34 -1.07 3.15
N LEU A 146 -4.87 0.13 3.13
CA LEU A 146 -4.07 1.35 3.31
C LEU A 146 -4.89 2.49 3.93
N ALA A 147 -4.21 3.57 4.30
CA ALA A 147 -4.90 4.77 4.74
C ALA A 147 -5.56 5.47 3.55
N ASP A 148 -6.72 6.09 3.79
CA ASP A 148 -7.41 6.91 2.79
C ASP A 148 -6.55 8.14 2.44
N VAL A 149 -6.18 8.24 1.16
CA VAL A 149 -5.37 9.31 0.58
C VAL A 149 -6.02 9.82 -0.71
N SER A 150 -5.62 11.02 -1.15
CA SER A 150 -6.24 11.68 -2.31
C SER A 150 -6.16 10.90 -3.61
N GLU A 151 -5.11 10.11 -3.79
CA GLU A 151 -4.85 9.27 -4.95
C GLU A 151 -5.88 8.15 -5.13
N LEU A 152 -6.55 7.77 -4.04
CA LEU A 152 -7.55 6.69 -4.06
C LEU A 152 -8.86 7.04 -4.79
N LYS A 153 -9.07 8.29 -5.19
CA LYS A 153 -10.23 8.70 -6.01
C LYS A 153 -10.37 7.94 -7.33
N LEU A 154 -9.27 7.39 -7.82
CA LEU A 154 -9.23 6.58 -9.05
C LEU A 154 -9.57 5.10 -8.83
N TYR A 155 -9.71 4.68 -7.58
CA TYR A 155 -9.94 3.29 -7.18
C TYR A 155 -11.33 3.09 -6.61
N HIS A 156 -11.79 1.84 -6.53
CA HIS A 156 -12.92 1.46 -5.69
C HIS A 156 -12.42 1.32 -4.25
N THR A 157 -13.06 2.01 -3.32
CA THR A 157 -12.64 2.01 -1.91
C THR A 157 -13.81 1.70 -0.98
N VAL A 158 -13.55 0.88 0.03
CA VAL A 158 -14.52 0.57 1.09
C VAL A 158 -13.87 0.82 2.44
N ASN A 159 -14.51 1.61 3.29
CA ASN A 159 -14.01 1.89 4.63
C ASN A 159 -14.01 0.64 5.51
N ILE A 160 -12.91 0.40 6.24
CA ILE A 160 -12.81 -0.66 7.25
C ILE A 160 -12.99 -0.06 8.65
N TYR A 161 -12.16 0.92 9.01
CA TYR A 161 -12.22 1.60 10.30
C TYR A 161 -11.61 3.00 10.26
N LYS A 162 -11.88 3.76 11.32
CA LYS A 162 -11.17 5.01 11.64
C LYS A 162 -10.41 4.84 12.94
N GLU A 163 -9.26 5.48 13.04
CA GLU A 163 -8.45 5.48 14.24
C GLU A 163 -7.81 6.84 14.49
N ASP A 164 -7.60 7.13 15.78
CA ASP A 164 -6.91 8.33 16.21
C ASP A 164 -5.39 8.17 16.04
N PHE A 165 -4.73 9.30 15.82
CA PHE A 165 -3.30 9.41 16.05
C PHE A 165 -3.03 9.72 17.51
N LEU A 166 -2.01 9.11 18.05
CA LEU A 166 -1.45 9.35 19.37
C LEU A 166 -0.04 9.89 19.21
N VAL A 167 0.47 10.53 20.23
CA VAL A 167 1.90 10.78 20.37
C VAL A 167 2.51 9.71 21.27
N ALA A 168 3.59 9.07 20.78
CA ALA A 168 4.44 8.20 21.57
C ALA A 168 5.62 9.01 22.09
N LEU A 169 5.88 8.92 23.38
CA LEU A 169 6.98 9.60 24.05
C LEU A 169 7.56 8.72 25.16
N SER A 170 8.81 8.97 25.50
CA SER A 170 9.46 8.27 26.62
C SER A 170 8.70 8.51 27.92
N THR A 171 8.65 7.49 28.79
CA THR A 171 8.15 7.66 30.16
C THR A 171 8.93 8.68 30.98
N GLN A 172 10.16 9.03 30.55
CA GLN A 172 11.00 10.05 31.16
C GLN A 172 10.70 11.47 30.64
N ASN A 173 10.01 11.58 29.51
CA ASN A 173 9.64 12.86 28.93
C ASN A 173 8.68 13.63 29.83
N LYS A 174 8.89 14.95 29.98
CA LYS A 174 8.04 15.81 30.83
C LYS A 174 6.57 15.77 30.44
N LEU A 175 6.27 15.63 29.16
CA LEU A 175 4.89 15.51 28.66
C LEU A 175 4.23 14.18 29.06
N ALA A 176 4.97 13.16 29.48
CA ALA A 176 4.42 11.88 29.89
C ALA A 176 3.52 11.97 31.14
N GLN A 177 3.64 13.05 31.91
CA GLN A 177 2.77 13.30 33.09
C GLN A 177 1.40 13.87 32.70
N ARG A 178 1.19 14.21 31.43
CA ARG A 178 -0.07 14.74 30.93
C ARG A 178 -1.08 13.62 30.66
N SER A 179 -2.36 13.99 30.61
CA SER A 179 -3.43 13.10 30.12
C SER A 179 -3.65 13.20 28.60
N LYS A 180 -3.19 14.30 27.98
CA LYS A 180 -3.21 14.59 26.56
C LYS A 180 -2.13 15.61 26.23
N VAL A 181 -1.71 15.68 24.97
CA VAL A 181 -0.70 16.63 24.47
C VAL A 181 -1.33 17.50 23.38
N ALA A 182 -1.17 18.81 23.51
CA ALA A 182 -1.53 19.73 22.43
C ALA A 182 -0.43 19.71 21.36
N LEU A 183 -0.83 19.81 20.08
CA LEU A 183 0.12 19.75 18.96
C LEU A 183 1.21 20.81 19.05
N ASP A 184 0.88 22.01 19.54
CA ASP A 184 1.83 23.10 19.71
C ASP A 184 2.87 22.87 20.83
N GLU A 185 2.57 22.00 21.81
CA GLU A 185 3.55 21.60 22.84
C GLU A 185 4.69 20.76 22.24
N LEU A 186 4.48 20.13 21.06
CA LEU A 186 5.51 19.34 20.36
C LEU A 186 6.58 20.20 19.69
N LYS A 187 6.42 21.53 19.62
CA LYS A 187 7.43 22.46 19.06
C LYS A 187 8.81 22.38 19.74
N THR A 188 8.82 21.95 20.99
CA THR A 188 10.05 21.83 21.78
C THR A 188 10.64 20.43 21.78
N CYS A 189 10.00 19.48 21.07
CA CYS A 189 10.42 18.08 20.99
C CYS A 189 11.11 17.79 19.65
N SER A 190 12.11 16.90 19.66
CA SER A 190 12.62 16.27 18.45
C SER A 190 11.56 15.33 17.90
N LEU A 191 11.06 15.58 16.67
CA LEU A 191 9.99 14.80 16.06
C LEU A 191 10.58 13.78 15.09
N LEU A 192 10.48 12.51 15.47
CA LEU A 192 10.93 11.38 14.65
C LEU A 192 9.86 11.02 13.63
N MET A 193 10.23 10.90 12.34
CA MET A 193 9.30 10.69 11.24
C MET A 193 9.69 9.50 10.38
N LEU A 194 8.69 8.89 9.72
CA LEU A 194 8.95 7.93 8.65
C LEU A 194 9.52 8.63 7.42
N SER A 195 10.28 7.90 6.61
CA SER A 195 10.84 8.38 5.34
C SER A 195 9.74 8.68 4.30
N ASP A 196 10.13 9.30 3.18
CA ASP A 196 9.23 9.57 2.04
C ASP A 196 8.62 8.29 1.48
N GLY A 197 7.41 8.43 0.90
CA GLY A 197 6.63 7.31 0.34
C GLY A 197 5.67 6.64 1.34
N HIS A 198 5.73 6.99 2.61
CA HIS A 198 4.75 6.59 3.60
C HIS A 198 3.64 7.65 3.71
N CYS A 199 2.40 7.29 3.39
CA CYS A 199 1.23 8.19 3.57
C CYS A 199 1.10 8.71 5.02
N PHE A 200 1.63 7.96 5.98
CA PHE A 200 1.73 8.35 7.38
C PHE A 200 2.56 9.63 7.58
N LYS A 201 3.71 9.78 6.88
CA LYS A 201 4.53 10.98 6.93
C LYS A 201 3.74 12.20 6.47
N ASP A 202 3.05 12.10 5.33
CA ASP A 202 2.28 13.20 4.76
C ASP A 202 1.13 13.62 5.68
N GLN A 203 0.49 12.64 6.35
CA GLN A 203 -0.56 12.91 7.33
C GLN A 203 0.02 13.63 8.56
N ALA A 204 1.11 13.14 9.12
CA ALA A 204 1.76 13.73 10.30
C ALA A 204 2.32 15.13 9.99
N GLN A 205 2.94 15.35 8.84
CA GLN A 205 3.42 16.67 8.41
C GLN A 205 2.29 17.69 8.30
N ARG A 206 1.11 17.29 7.78
CA ARG A 206 -0.05 18.19 7.73
C ARG A 206 -0.49 18.66 9.12
N PHE A 207 -0.45 17.77 10.13
CA PHE A 207 -0.79 18.14 11.50
C PHE A 207 0.25 19.12 12.08
N CYS A 208 1.54 18.81 11.88
CA CYS A 208 2.65 19.64 12.33
C CYS A 208 2.60 21.02 11.70
N PHE A 209 2.43 21.11 10.38
CA PHE A 209 2.35 22.36 9.65
C PHE A 209 1.19 23.24 10.15
N ALA A 210 0.00 22.65 10.33
CA ALA A 210 -1.17 23.36 10.85
C ALA A 210 -0.97 23.89 12.27
N ALA A 211 -0.12 23.25 13.08
CA ALA A 211 0.22 23.66 14.44
C ALA A 211 1.50 24.54 14.51
N GLY A 212 2.15 24.81 13.39
CA GLY A 212 3.43 25.55 13.33
C GLY A 212 4.59 24.80 14.00
N VAL A 213 4.54 23.47 14.00
CA VAL A 213 5.61 22.59 14.48
C VAL A 213 6.58 22.35 13.32
N ASP A 214 7.84 22.69 13.50
CA ASP A 214 8.88 22.39 12.53
C ASP A 214 9.24 20.89 12.60
N VAL A 215 9.28 20.25 11.45
CA VAL A 215 9.66 18.85 11.34
C VAL A 215 11.15 18.83 10.98
N SER A 216 12.01 18.82 11.98
CA SER A 216 13.44 18.58 11.75
C SER A 216 13.62 17.12 11.32
N ASN A 217 14.22 16.93 10.14
CA ASN A 217 14.45 15.60 9.55
C ASN A 217 15.74 14.95 10.05
N GLU A 218 16.06 15.04 11.34
CA GLU A 218 17.30 14.48 11.88
C GLU A 218 17.33 12.94 11.78
N TYR A 219 16.16 12.29 11.86
CA TYR A 219 16.04 10.85 11.64
C TYR A 219 14.87 10.53 10.73
N GLN A 220 15.14 9.78 9.65
CA GLN A 220 14.16 9.24 8.73
C GLN A 220 14.28 7.72 8.69
N GLY A 221 13.31 7.02 9.26
CA GLY A 221 13.26 5.56 9.28
C GLY A 221 12.16 4.99 8.40
N ASN A 222 12.35 3.78 7.90
CA ASN A 222 11.34 3.06 7.12
C ASN A 222 10.38 2.23 8.00
N SER A 223 10.60 2.17 9.32
CA SER A 223 9.85 1.33 10.24
C SER A 223 9.37 2.12 11.45
N LEU A 224 8.06 2.02 11.73
CA LEU A 224 7.47 2.59 12.95
C LEU A 224 8.06 1.94 14.21
N GLU A 225 8.42 0.66 14.15
CA GLU A 225 9.06 -0.06 15.24
C GLU A 225 10.43 0.55 15.61
N THR A 226 11.22 0.95 14.61
CA THR A 226 12.49 1.64 14.84
C THR A 226 12.28 3.00 15.49
N LEU A 227 11.29 3.78 15.03
CA LEU A 227 10.96 5.06 15.67
C LEU A 227 10.55 4.87 17.13
N LEU A 228 9.74 3.85 17.42
CA LEU A 228 9.33 3.53 18.80
C LEU A 228 10.52 3.11 19.68
N ALA A 229 11.48 2.37 19.13
CA ALA A 229 12.71 2.03 19.86
C ALA A 229 13.52 3.28 20.25
N LEU A 230 13.64 4.26 19.34
CA LEU A 230 14.30 5.54 19.62
C LEU A 230 13.52 6.37 20.65
N VAL A 231 12.20 6.38 20.57
CA VAL A 231 11.34 7.03 21.57
C VAL A 231 11.56 6.43 22.97
N ALA A 232 11.70 5.10 23.08
CA ALA A 232 11.98 4.45 24.36
C ALA A 232 13.33 4.89 24.97
N MET A 233 14.28 5.28 24.13
CA MET A 233 15.60 5.81 24.52
C MET A 233 15.59 7.32 24.83
N ASP A 234 14.43 7.98 24.78
CA ASP A 234 14.23 9.42 24.95
C ASP A 234 14.92 10.30 23.87
N ASP A 235 15.12 9.73 22.67
CA ASP A 235 15.74 10.43 21.53
C ASP A 235 14.77 11.31 20.74
N GLY A 236 13.49 11.33 21.14
CA GLY A 236 12.45 12.14 20.54
C GLY A 236 11.05 11.61 20.77
N VAL A 237 10.12 12.15 20.02
CA VAL A 237 8.71 11.75 20.04
C VAL A 237 8.24 11.41 18.63
N THR A 238 7.23 10.54 18.49
CA THR A 238 6.65 10.24 17.18
C THR A 238 5.13 10.12 17.28
N PHE A 239 4.46 10.31 16.14
CA PHE A 239 3.05 9.96 16.04
C PHE A 239 2.88 8.46 15.86
N VAL A 240 1.76 7.93 16.35
CA VAL A 240 1.45 6.50 16.25
C VAL A 240 -0.04 6.33 15.98
N PRO A 241 -0.45 5.54 14.99
CA PRO A 241 -1.84 5.14 14.85
C PRO A 241 -2.28 4.32 16.06
N LYS A 242 -3.52 4.50 16.52
CA LYS A 242 -4.03 3.81 17.70
C LYS A 242 -3.90 2.29 17.64
N LEU A 243 -4.07 1.70 16.45
CA LEU A 243 -3.89 0.26 16.24
C LEU A 243 -2.46 -0.22 16.59
N ALA A 244 -1.45 0.63 16.40
CA ALA A 244 -0.05 0.33 16.68
C ALA A 244 0.38 0.66 18.10
N ALA A 245 -0.45 1.31 18.88
CA ALA A 245 -0.16 1.71 20.27
C ALA A 245 -0.34 0.52 21.24
N ALA A 246 0.55 -0.47 21.14
CA ALA A 246 0.63 -1.56 22.08
C ALA A 246 1.50 -1.17 23.29
N GLU A 247 1.18 -1.69 24.46
CA GLU A 247 1.98 -1.50 25.67
C GLU A 247 3.44 -1.90 25.45
N ARG A 248 4.37 -1.01 25.79
CA ARG A 248 5.82 -1.18 25.62
C ARG A 248 6.56 -0.53 26.75
N ASP A 249 7.59 -1.22 27.23
CA ASP A 249 8.47 -0.67 28.26
C ASP A 249 9.12 0.63 27.80
N GLY A 250 9.13 1.62 28.66
CA GLY A 250 9.74 2.94 28.39
C GLY A 250 8.93 3.89 27.51
N ILE A 251 7.76 3.48 27.00
CA ILE A 251 6.92 4.31 26.13
C ILE A 251 5.57 4.58 26.77
N LYS A 252 5.12 5.82 26.65
CA LYS A 252 3.76 6.24 26.94
C LYS A 252 3.09 6.79 25.68
N TYR A 253 1.83 6.42 25.46
CA TYR A 253 1.01 6.93 24.37
C TYR A 253 -0.02 7.89 24.90
N LEU A 254 -0.09 9.10 24.34
CA LEU A 254 -1.04 10.11 24.76
C LEU A 254 -1.92 10.59 23.61
N PRO A 255 -3.20 10.86 23.85
CA PRO A 255 -4.07 11.52 22.90
C PRO A 255 -3.53 12.90 22.50
N ILE A 256 -3.71 13.25 21.24
CA ILE A 256 -3.34 14.56 20.67
C ILE A 256 -4.56 15.47 20.65
N PHE A 257 -4.35 16.75 20.94
CA PHE A 257 -5.38 17.77 20.82
C PHE A 257 -4.94 18.91 19.87
N PRO A 258 -5.78 19.33 18.91
CA PRO A 258 -7.04 18.70 18.51
C PRO A 258 -6.82 17.28 17.96
N THR A 259 -7.83 16.41 18.15
CA THR A 259 -7.75 15.00 17.73
C THR A 259 -7.48 14.88 16.23
N GLN A 260 -6.50 14.08 15.88
CA GLN A 260 -6.14 13.76 14.51
C GLN A 260 -6.51 12.32 14.23
N GLN A 261 -7.08 12.07 13.04
CA GLN A 261 -7.59 10.74 12.68
C GLN A 261 -7.15 10.36 11.27
N ARG A 262 -7.08 9.04 11.01
CA ARG A 262 -7.04 8.50 9.66
C ARG A 262 -8.15 7.47 9.45
N SER A 263 -8.62 7.38 8.22
CA SER A 263 -9.46 6.27 7.76
C SER A 263 -8.58 5.19 7.16
N VAL A 264 -8.89 3.94 7.41
CA VAL A 264 -8.28 2.78 6.76
C VAL A 264 -9.31 2.14 5.86
N VAL A 265 -8.92 1.86 4.64
CA VAL A 265 -9.80 1.36 3.57
C VAL A 265 -9.25 0.09 2.93
N LEU A 266 -10.15 -0.74 2.39
CA LEU A 266 -9.83 -1.63 1.28
C LEU A 266 -9.92 -0.84 -0.02
N ALA A 267 -8.93 -1.00 -0.89
CA ALA A 267 -8.93 -0.43 -2.22
C ALA A 267 -8.69 -1.51 -3.28
N SER A 268 -9.35 -1.38 -4.42
CA SER A 268 -9.13 -2.20 -5.60
C SER A 268 -9.29 -1.37 -6.87
N ARG A 269 -8.89 -1.88 -8.01
CA ARG A 269 -9.24 -1.24 -9.30
C ARG A 269 -10.77 -1.10 -9.43
N LYS A 270 -11.25 -0.02 -10.05
CA LYS A 270 -12.71 0.21 -10.25
C LYS A 270 -13.40 -0.93 -11.01
N HIS A 271 -12.66 -1.58 -11.88
CA HIS A 271 -13.16 -2.69 -12.70
C HIS A 271 -12.66 -4.05 -12.21
N TYR A 272 -12.30 -4.16 -10.93
CA TYR A 272 -11.93 -5.44 -10.35
C TYR A 272 -13.13 -6.40 -10.39
N PRO A 273 -12.97 -7.64 -10.91
CA PRO A 273 -14.13 -8.55 -11.14
C PRO A 273 -14.87 -8.97 -9.88
N HIS A 274 -14.15 -8.98 -8.74
CA HIS A 274 -14.69 -9.46 -7.47
C HIS A 274 -14.99 -8.31 -6.48
N LEU A 275 -15.58 -7.21 -6.96
CA LEU A 275 -15.95 -6.08 -6.09
C LEU A 275 -16.85 -6.46 -4.92
N ALA A 276 -17.81 -7.37 -5.17
CA ALA A 276 -18.66 -7.91 -4.10
C ALA A 276 -17.85 -8.64 -3.02
N GLY A 277 -16.74 -9.28 -3.41
CA GLY A 277 -15.79 -9.90 -2.47
C GLY A 277 -15.00 -8.89 -1.67
N VAL A 278 -14.61 -7.76 -2.30
CA VAL A 278 -13.96 -6.64 -1.59
C VAL A 278 -14.89 -6.05 -0.54
N GLU A 279 -16.15 -5.85 -0.88
CA GLU A 279 -17.17 -5.34 0.06
C GLU A 279 -17.44 -6.32 1.21
N LEU A 280 -17.54 -7.63 0.90
CA LEU A 280 -17.71 -8.67 1.91
C LEU A 280 -16.52 -8.72 2.88
N LEU A 281 -15.29 -8.67 2.34
CA LEU A 281 -14.07 -8.65 3.16
C LEU A 281 -13.99 -7.38 4.01
N ALA A 282 -14.31 -6.21 3.45
CA ALA A 282 -14.34 -4.96 4.20
C ALA A 282 -15.35 -4.99 5.34
N LYS A 283 -16.55 -5.49 5.08
CA LYS A 283 -17.60 -5.68 6.09
C LYS A 283 -17.10 -6.62 7.19
N TRP A 284 -16.57 -7.78 6.83
CA TRP A 284 -16.04 -8.74 7.80
C TRP A 284 -14.94 -8.12 8.68
N LEU A 285 -13.98 -7.40 8.08
CA LEU A 285 -12.92 -6.70 8.80
C LEU A 285 -13.50 -5.65 9.76
N SER A 286 -14.41 -4.81 9.29
CA SER A 286 -14.99 -3.71 10.08
C SER A 286 -15.84 -4.20 11.27
N GLU A 287 -16.43 -5.40 11.15
CA GLU A 287 -17.25 -6.01 12.19
C GLU A 287 -16.48 -6.94 13.12
N HIS A 288 -15.21 -7.27 12.80
CA HIS A 288 -14.44 -8.27 13.52
C HIS A 288 -14.17 -7.87 14.99
N PRO A 289 -14.57 -8.71 15.97
CA PRO A 289 -14.51 -8.35 17.38
C PRO A 289 -13.11 -7.98 17.89
N SER A 290 -12.08 -8.71 17.43
CA SER A 290 -10.69 -8.46 17.84
C SER A 290 -10.18 -7.10 17.35
N LEU A 291 -10.51 -6.69 16.12
CA LEU A 291 -10.15 -5.39 15.59
C LEU A 291 -10.88 -4.27 16.37
N ARG A 292 -12.19 -4.42 16.58
CA ARG A 292 -12.96 -3.46 17.37
C ARG A 292 -12.42 -3.32 18.80
N LYS A 293 -12.05 -4.44 19.44
CA LYS A 293 -11.45 -4.43 20.78
C LYS A 293 -10.13 -3.67 20.82
N GLN A 294 -9.24 -3.87 19.81
CA GLN A 294 -7.98 -3.11 19.72
C GLN A 294 -8.22 -1.60 19.56
N LEU A 295 -9.14 -1.21 18.67
CA LEU A 295 -9.45 0.19 18.40
C LEU A 295 -10.14 0.90 19.59
N THR A 296 -10.86 0.16 20.43
CA THR A 296 -11.56 0.71 21.61
C THR A 296 -10.77 0.56 22.92
N LYS A 297 -9.67 -0.21 22.92
CA LYS A 297 -8.84 -0.39 24.10
C LYS A 297 -8.41 0.96 24.67
N ALA A 298 -8.63 1.14 25.97
CA ALA A 298 -8.12 2.31 26.67
C ALA A 298 -6.58 2.29 26.59
N ILE A 299 -6.02 3.47 26.38
CA ILE A 299 -4.58 3.68 26.37
C ILE A 299 -4.20 3.90 27.83
N VAL A 300 -3.38 3.03 28.36
CA VAL A 300 -2.90 3.08 29.76
C VAL A 300 -1.58 3.85 29.80
#